data_c7681ca53817c9206ede415bc3d841dc
#
_entry.id   c7681ca53817c9206ede415bc3d841dc
#
_cell.length_a   1.000
_cell.length_b   1.000
_cell.length_c   1.000
_cell.angle_alpha   90.00
_cell.angle_beta   90.00
_cell.angle_gamma   90.00
#
_symmetry.space_group_name_H-M   'P 1'
#
loop_
_entity.id
_entity.type
_entity.pdbx_description
1 polymer ?
#
loop_
_entity_poly.entity_id
_entity_poly.type
_entity_poly.pdbx_seq_one_letter_code
_entity_poly.pdbx_strand_id
1 'polypeptide(L)'
;ADKFLGYRNATVLGALIMALGHGSMALEYFENYFFFIGIGLLILGNGFFKPNISSMVGQLYRDADIRKDGAYTIFYMGINCGAFLGILLCGYLGETIGWHWGFGVAGIFMFFGMLQFYFAQNIFGPIGLKPEKKVNEINEVKNDSPITSMELDRILVILVFSAATIFFWWAFEQAGGSMTIFANDYTDRNLTGEASLVFKIVNT
;
A
#
# COMPACT_ATOMS: atom_id res chain seq x y z
N ALA A 1 10.59 12.38 0.35
CA ALA A 1 11.10 11.56 -0.77
C ALA A 1 11.49 12.42 -1.97
N ASP A 2 10.63 13.31 -2.43
CA ASP A 2 10.76 14.18 -3.61
C ASP A 2 12.02 15.04 -3.63
N LYS A 3 12.43 15.64 -2.49
CA LYS A 3 13.61 16.52 -2.42
C LYS A 3 14.97 15.78 -2.45
N PHE A 4 15.03 14.56 -1.94
CA PHE A 4 16.30 13.86 -1.72
C PHE A 4 16.51 12.66 -2.63
N LEU A 5 15.52 11.77 -2.73
CA LEU A 5 15.63 10.48 -3.41
C LEU A 5 14.98 10.47 -4.79
N GLY A 6 13.94 11.30 -5.00
CA GLY A 6 12.99 11.16 -6.09
C GLY A 6 11.99 10.02 -5.85
N TYR A 7 10.86 10.06 -6.54
CA TYR A 7 9.77 9.08 -6.33
C TYR A 7 10.18 7.66 -6.71
N ARG A 8 10.98 7.46 -7.77
CA ARG A 8 11.42 6.13 -8.20
C ARG A 8 12.27 5.43 -7.16
N ASN A 9 13.35 6.09 -6.72
CA ASN A 9 14.26 5.49 -5.75
C ASN A 9 13.56 5.28 -4.40
N ALA A 10 12.67 6.19 -4.00
CA ALA A 10 11.87 6.03 -2.80
C ALA A 10 10.92 4.83 -2.90
N THR A 11 10.29 4.61 -4.07
CA THR A 11 9.44 3.44 -4.31
C THR A 11 10.23 2.14 -4.26
N VAL A 12 11.41 2.07 -4.92
CA VAL A 12 12.28 0.88 -4.88
C VAL A 12 12.76 0.60 -3.46
N LEU A 13 13.23 1.63 -2.74
CA LEU A 13 13.66 1.50 -1.36
C LEU A 13 12.52 1.01 -0.46
N GLY A 14 11.34 1.58 -0.60
CA GLY A 14 10.16 1.15 0.13
C GLY A 14 9.80 -0.32 -0.12
N ALA A 15 9.80 -0.72 -1.40
CA ALA A 15 9.55 -2.11 -1.80
C ALA A 15 10.60 -3.09 -1.23
N LEU A 16 11.87 -2.70 -1.24
CA LEU A 16 12.96 -3.49 -0.66
C LEU A 16 12.78 -3.67 0.84
N ILE A 17 12.51 -2.58 1.57
CA ILE A 17 12.25 -2.62 3.02
C ILE A 17 11.04 -3.50 3.33
N MET A 18 9.96 -3.44 2.53
CA MET A 18 8.78 -4.30 2.70
C MET A 18 9.11 -5.76 2.42
N ALA A 19 9.90 -6.07 1.40
CA ALA A 19 10.34 -7.44 1.11
C ALA A 19 11.17 -8.01 2.27
N LEU A 20 12.09 -7.22 2.84
CA LEU A 20 12.85 -7.59 4.04
C LEU A 20 11.94 -7.75 5.27
N GLY A 21 10.90 -6.91 5.39
CA GLY A 21 9.89 -7.02 6.44
C GLY A 21 9.15 -8.35 6.40
N HIS A 22 8.64 -8.75 5.23
CA HIS A 22 8.02 -10.06 5.04
C HIS A 22 9.01 -11.20 5.27
N GLY A 23 10.26 -11.05 4.80
CA GLY A 23 11.33 -12.02 5.08
C GLY A 23 11.61 -12.18 6.58
N SER A 24 11.64 -11.06 7.33
CA SER A 24 11.76 -11.10 8.79
C SER A 24 10.58 -11.84 9.43
N MET A 25 9.33 -11.55 9.00
CA MET A 25 8.16 -12.26 9.51
C MET A 25 8.20 -13.76 9.20
N ALA A 26 8.76 -14.16 8.06
CA ALA A 26 8.95 -15.58 7.75
C ALA A 26 9.92 -16.29 8.70
N LEU A 27 10.78 -15.53 9.39
CA LEU A 27 11.72 -16.07 10.41
C LEU A 27 11.08 -16.16 11.81
N GLU A 28 9.80 -15.81 11.97
CA GLU A 28 9.08 -15.94 13.26
C GLU A 28 9.11 -17.37 13.82
N TYR A 29 9.26 -18.36 12.92
CA TYR A 29 9.41 -19.76 13.31
C TYR A 29 10.58 -20.00 14.27
N PHE A 30 11.64 -19.23 14.15
CA PHE A 30 12.81 -19.35 15.02
C PHE A 30 12.63 -18.56 16.32
N GLU A 31 12.14 -17.32 16.22
CA GLU A 31 12.00 -16.40 17.36
C GLU A 31 10.90 -15.37 17.10
N ASN A 32 10.00 -15.21 18.04
CA ASN A 32 8.84 -14.31 17.92
C ASN A 32 9.18 -12.83 17.68
N TYR A 33 10.36 -12.36 18.09
CA TYR A 33 10.75 -10.96 17.88
C TYR A 33 10.93 -10.61 16.40
N PHE A 34 11.23 -11.59 15.52
CA PHE A 34 11.31 -11.34 14.08
C PHE A 34 9.99 -10.86 13.48
N PHE A 35 8.87 -11.30 14.03
CA PHE A 35 7.55 -10.82 13.63
C PHE A 35 7.40 -9.31 13.88
N PHE A 36 7.77 -8.83 15.06
CA PHE A 36 7.68 -7.41 15.41
C PHE A 36 8.65 -6.54 14.61
N ILE A 37 9.86 -7.03 14.35
CA ILE A 37 10.82 -6.38 13.45
C ILE A 37 10.22 -6.27 12.05
N GLY A 38 9.61 -7.36 11.55
CA GLY A 38 8.94 -7.38 10.26
C GLY A 38 7.84 -6.35 10.14
N ILE A 39 6.96 -6.23 11.14
CA ILE A 39 5.91 -5.18 11.18
C ILE A 39 6.55 -3.79 11.12
N GLY A 40 7.58 -3.52 11.90
CA GLY A 40 8.29 -2.23 11.87
C GLY A 40 8.84 -1.89 10.49
N LEU A 41 9.46 -2.87 9.82
CA LEU A 41 9.95 -2.73 8.44
C LEU A 41 8.81 -2.51 7.44
N LEU A 42 7.68 -3.21 7.58
CA LEU A 42 6.51 -3.02 6.72
C LEU A 42 5.92 -1.62 6.86
N ILE A 43 5.82 -1.08 8.07
CA ILE A 43 5.34 0.29 8.32
C ILE A 43 6.26 1.31 7.64
N LEU A 44 7.57 1.18 7.84
CA LEU A 44 8.56 2.06 7.22
C LEU A 44 8.54 1.95 5.69
N GLY A 45 8.58 0.72 5.17
CA GLY A 45 8.58 0.47 3.73
C GLY A 45 7.32 0.99 3.04
N ASN A 46 6.15 0.78 3.64
CA ASN A 46 4.88 1.27 3.12
C ASN A 46 4.83 2.80 3.07
N GLY A 47 5.39 3.48 4.07
CA GLY A 47 5.53 4.94 4.09
C GLY A 47 6.37 5.48 2.91
N PHE A 48 7.39 4.74 2.47
CA PHE A 48 8.16 5.08 1.28
C PHE A 48 7.51 4.62 -0.03
N PHE A 49 6.79 3.53 -0.04
CA PHE A 49 6.23 2.92 -1.25
C PHE A 49 4.92 3.59 -1.69
N LYS A 50 3.89 3.54 -0.84
CA LYS A 50 2.51 3.89 -1.19
C LYS A 50 2.32 5.33 -1.70
N PRO A 51 2.82 6.39 -1.03
CA PRO A 51 2.63 7.75 -1.50
C PRO A 51 3.41 8.03 -2.79
N ASN A 52 4.57 7.43 -2.95
CA ASN A 52 5.44 7.70 -4.09
C ASN A 52 4.94 7.03 -5.36
N ILE A 53 4.48 5.78 -5.29
CA ILE A 53 3.92 5.09 -6.47
C ILE A 53 2.62 5.76 -6.94
N SER A 54 1.76 6.19 -6.02
CA SER A 54 0.53 6.91 -6.35
C SER A 54 0.82 8.26 -7.02
N SER A 55 1.82 8.99 -6.52
CA SER A 55 2.27 10.26 -7.11
C SER A 55 2.82 10.05 -8.53
N MET A 56 3.56 8.98 -8.76
CA MET A 56 4.08 8.65 -10.09
C MET A 56 2.97 8.37 -11.09
N VAL A 57 1.91 7.65 -10.71
CA VAL A 57 0.73 7.44 -11.57
C VAL A 57 0.13 8.77 -12.00
N GLY A 58 0.00 9.73 -11.07
CA GLY A 58 -0.48 11.07 -11.40
C GLY A 58 0.41 11.85 -12.36
N GLN A 59 1.73 11.65 -12.29
CA GLN A 59 2.70 12.33 -13.17
C GLN A 59 2.78 11.75 -14.59
N LEU A 60 2.26 10.53 -14.82
CA LEU A 60 2.19 9.92 -16.16
C LEU A 60 1.26 10.69 -17.10
N TYR A 61 0.34 11.47 -16.57
CA TYR A 61 -0.67 12.20 -17.32
C TYR A 61 -0.59 13.69 -17.03
N ARG A 62 -0.84 14.52 -18.04
CA ARG A 62 -0.98 15.98 -17.87
C ARG A 62 -2.21 16.29 -17.03
N ASP A 63 -2.24 17.42 -16.33
CA ASP A 63 -3.31 17.76 -15.37
C ASP A 63 -4.72 17.83 -15.99
N ALA A 64 -4.85 18.09 -17.28
CA ALA A 64 -6.13 18.14 -17.99
C ALA A 64 -6.42 16.87 -18.83
N ASP A 65 -5.65 15.77 -18.66
CA ASP A 65 -5.84 14.56 -19.46
C ASP A 65 -6.99 13.71 -18.87
N ILE A 66 -8.06 13.56 -19.65
CA ILE A 66 -9.25 12.75 -19.28
C ILE A 66 -8.88 11.30 -18.92
N ARG A 67 -7.78 10.77 -19.47
CA ARG A 67 -7.30 9.40 -19.21
C ARG A 67 -6.71 9.23 -17.81
N LYS A 68 -6.40 10.32 -17.09
CA LYS A 68 -5.81 10.29 -15.74
C LYS A 68 -6.70 9.53 -14.75
N ASP A 69 -8.01 9.79 -14.78
CA ASP A 69 -8.98 9.12 -13.91
C ASP A 69 -9.07 7.61 -14.22
N GLY A 70 -9.06 7.26 -15.51
CA GLY A 70 -9.02 5.87 -15.94
C GLY A 70 -7.76 5.14 -15.48
N ALA A 71 -6.60 5.82 -15.52
CA ALA A 71 -5.34 5.26 -15.05
C ALA A 71 -5.36 4.97 -13.54
N TYR A 72 -5.89 5.89 -12.75
CA TYR A 72 -6.08 5.64 -11.32
C TYR A 72 -7.06 4.50 -11.05
N THR A 73 -8.14 4.41 -11.82
CA THR A 73 -9.09 3.30 -11.71
C THR A 73 -8.40 1.95 -11.95
N ILE A 74 -7.61 1.82 -13.03
CA ILE A 74 -6.85 0.60 -13.33
C ILE A 74 -5.83 0.31 -12.24
N PHE A 75 -5.15 1.33 -11.73
CA PHE A 75 -4.18 1.20 -10.64
C PHE A 75 -4.84 0.65 -9.36
N TYR A 76 -5.99 1.18 -8.97
CA TYR A 76 -6.74 0.68 -7.80
C TYR A 76 -7.34 -0.71 -8.03
N MET A 77 -7.77 -1.04 -9.26
CA MET A 77 -8.17 -2.41 -9.59
C MET A 77 -7.02 -3.39 -9.41
N GLY A 78 -5.81 -3.01 -9.83
CA GLY A 78 -4.61 -3.82 -9.61
C GLY A 78 -4.30 -4.04 -8.13
N ILE A 79 -4.44 -3.00 -7.29
CA ILE A 79 -4.26 -3.11 -5.84
C ILE A 79 -5.28 -4.10 -5.25
N ASN A 80 -6.56 -3.96 -5.59
CA ASN A 80 -7.62 -4.83 -5.06
C ASN A 80 -7.46 -6.29 -5.53
N CYS A 81 -7.11 -6.50 -6.79
CA CYS A 81 -6.82 -7.83 -7.33
C CYS A 81 -5.62 -8.46 -6.61
N GLY A 82 -4.55 -7.69 -6.40
CA GLY A 82 -3.39 -8.13 -5.65
C GLY A 82 -3.72 -8.45 -4.19
N ALA A 83 -4.55 -7.66 -3.53
CA ALA A 83 -5.01 -7.92 -2.17
C ALA A 83 -5.82 -9.22 -2.10
N PHE A 84 -6.77 -9.41 -3.01
CA PHE A 84 -7.59 -10.64 -3.07
C PHE A 84 -6.73 -11.89 -3.26
N LEU A 85 -5.86 -11.89 -4.28
CA LEU A 85 -4.98 -13.03 -4.55
C LEU A 85 -3.96 -13.25 -3.43
N GLY A 86 -3.45 -12.18 -2.84
CA GLY A 86 -2.50 -12.25 -1.71
C GLY A 86 -3.13 -12.86 -0.47
N ILE A 87 -4.32 -12.42 -0.09
CA ILE A 87 -5.05 -12.98 1.05
C ILE A 87 -5.37 -14.47 0.79
N LEU A 88 -5.84 -14.78 -0.42
CA LEU A 88 -6.18 -16.16 -0.77
C LEU A 88 -4.96 -17.08 -0.71
N LEU A 89 -3.86 -16.71 -1.32
CA LEU A 89 -2.65 -17.55 -1.41
C LEU A 89 -1.90 -17.59 -0.08
N CYS A 90 -1.59 -16.41 0.48
CA CYS A 90 -0.79 -16.35 1.72
C CYS A 90 -1.60 -16.82 2.92
N GLY A 91 -2.91 -16.55 2.96
CA GLY A 91 -3.82 -17.05 3.98
C GLY A 91 -3.95 -18.57 3.91
N TYR A 92 -4.16 -19.13 2.72
CA TYR A 92 -4.21 -20.60 2.55
C TYR A 92 -2.92 -21.28 3.00
N LEU A 93 -1.75 -20.75 2.61
CA LEU A 93 -0.46 -21.29 3.06
C LEU A 93 -0.26 -21.13 4.57
N GLY A 94 -0.67 -19.99 5.12
CA GLY A 94 -0.60 -19.72 6.55
C GLY A 94 -1.40 -20.72 7.37
N GLU A 95 -2.64 -20.99 6.97
CA GLU A 95 -3.56 -21.89 7.67
C GLU A 95 -3.20 -23.39 7.48
N THR A 96 -2.70 -23.77 6.28
CA THR A 96 -2.48 -25.20 5.97
C THR A 96 -1.07 -25.68 6.28
N ILE A 97 -0.06 -24.84 6.08
CA ILE A 97 1.36 -25.24 6.20
C ILE A 97 2.03 -24.50 7.38
N GLY A 98 1.66 -23.22 7.58
CA GLY A 98 2.19 -22.37 8.64
C GLY A 98 2.42 -20.94 8.19
N TRP A 99 2.23 -20.00 9.10
CA TRP A 99 2.26 -18.55 8.82
C TRP A 99 3.60 -18.06 8.26
N HIS A 100 4.71 -18.68 8.68
CA HIS A 100 6.05 -18.38 8.16
C HIS A 100 6.15 -18.60 6.64
N TRP A 101 5.46 -19.60 6.08
CA TRP A 101 5.39 -19.80 4.63
C TRP A 101 4.53 -18.74 3.94
N GLY A 102 3.39 -18.37 4.53
CA GLY A 102 2.55 -17.29 4.01
C GLY A 102 3.31 -15.97 3.90
N PHE A 103 4.02 -15.58 4.95
CA PHE A 103 4.86 -14.37 4.95
C PHE A 103 6.04 -14.48 3.98
N GLY A 104 6.69 -15.66 3.91
CA GLY A 104 7.80 -15.90 2.99
C GLY A 104 7.40 -15.71 1.54
N VAL A 105 6.26 -16.27 1.14
CA VAL A 105 5.73 -16.13 -0.22
C VAL A 105 5.36 -14.68 -0.52
N ALA A 106 4.73 -13.96 0.42
CA ALA A 106 4.46 -12.52 0.27
C ALA A 106 5.75 -11.72 0.04
N GLY A 107 6.82 -12.05 0.79
CA GLY A 107 8.14 -11.43 0.61
C GLY A 107 8.74 -11.69 -0.77
N ILE A 108 8.64 -12.92 -1.27
CA ILE A 108 9.11 -13.29 -2.61
C ILE A 108 8.37 -12.49 -3.69
N PHE A 109 7.04 -12.42 -3.63
CA PHE A 109 6.26 -11.63 -4.59
C PHE A 109 6.59 -10.15 -4.52
N MET A 110 6.77 -9.60 -3.31
CA MET A 110 7.17 -8.21 -3.14
C MET A 110 8.55 -7.93 -3.73
N PHE A 111 9.49 -8.84 -3.55
CA PHE A 111 10.84 -8.75 -4.12
C PHE A 111 10.82 -8.79 -5.65
N PHE A 112 10.05 -9.72 -6.24
CA PHE A 112 9.88 -9.75 -7.70
C PHE A 112 9.18 -8.51 -8.25
N GLY A 113 8.16 -7.99 -7.56
CA GLY A 113 7.52 -6.73 -7.92
C GLY A 113 8.50 -5.55 -7.88
N MET A 114 9.38 -5.51 -6.87
CA MET A 114 10.47 -4.53 -6.79
C MET A 114 11.43 -4.66 -7.98
N LEU A 115 11.88 -5.87 -8.30
CA LEU A 115 12.78 -6.12 -9.44
C LEU A 115 12.13 -5.71 -10.77
N GLN A 116 10.87 -6.09 -10.98
CA GLN A 116 10.13 -5.69 -12.16
C GLN A 116 10.06 -4.15 -12.29
N PHE A 117 9.73 -3.46 -11.22
CA PHE A 117 9.69 -2.00 -11.21
C PHE A 117 11.08 -1.40 -11.45
N TYR A 118 12.12 -1.95 -10.83
CA TYR A 118 13.50 -1.49 -10.98
C TYR A 118 14.00 -1.60 -12.43
N PHE A 119 13.77 -2.74 -13.10
CA PHE A 119 14.16 -2.91 -14.50
C PHE A 119 13.26 -2.15 -15.49
N ALA A 120 12.01 -1.90 -15.13
CA ALA A 120 11.08 -1.15 -15.97
C ALA A 120 11.22 0.38 -15.84
N GLN A 121 12.13 0.89 -15.01
CA GLN A 121 12.28 2.34 -14.76
C GLN A 121 12.48 3.18 -16.03
N ASN A 122 13.13 2.62 -17.04
CA ASN A 122 13.39 3.31 -18.31
C ASN A 122 12.10 3.69 -19.06
N ILE A 123 11.00 2.95 -18.84
CA ILE A 123 9.69 3.21 -19.47
C ILE A 123 9.10 4.55 -19.00
N PHE A 124 9.44 4.98 -17.79
CA PHE A 124 8.88 6.21 -17.20
C PHE A 124 9.56 7.50 -17.70
N GLY A 125 10.62 7.42 -18.51
CA GLY A 125 11.33 8.60 -19.01
C GLY A 125 11.83 9.53 -17.88
N PRO A 126 11.49 10.82 -17.82
CA PRO A 126 11.91 11.74 -16.78
C PRO A 126 11.04 11.70 -15.51
N ILE A 127 9.90 10.97 -15.53
CA ILE A 127 8.94 10.94 -14.44
C ILE A 127 9.54 10.29 -13.19
N GLY A 128 9.33 10.90 -12.03
CA GLY A 128 9.76 10.38 -10.73
C GLY A 128 11.25 10.45 -10.46
N LEU A 129 12.05 11.09 -11.32
CA LEU A 129 13.45 11.38 -11.04
C LEU A 129 13.57 12.43 -9.94
N LYS A 130 14.77 12.50 -9.35
CA LYS A 130 15.10 13.58 -8.41
C LYS A 130 14.94 14.93 -9.11
N PRO A 131 14.26 15.92 -8.50
CA PRO A 131 14.19 17.26 -9.08
C PRO A 131 15.59 17.81 -9.26
N GLU A 132 15.90 18.22 -10.48
CA GLU A 132 17.11 19.01 -10.72
C GLU A 132 16.93 20.35 -9.98
N LYS A 133 17.94 20.75 -9.21
CA LYS A 133 17.98 22.10 -8.65
C LYS A 133 17.98 23.08 -9.82
N LYS A 134 16.85 23.66 -10.15
CA LYS A 134 16.78 24.79 -11.08
C LYS A 134 17.62 25.91 -10.46
N VAL A 135 18.77 26.18 -11.07
CA VAL A 135 19.68 27.28 -10.67
C VAL A 135 18.96 28.64 -10.71
N ASN A 136 17.78 28.71 -11.30
CA ASN A 136 16.96 29.92 -11.46
C ASN A 136 15.95 30.16 -10.33
N GLU A 137 15.85 29.31 -9.31
CA GLU A 137 14.95 29.56 -8.16
C GLU A 137 15.52 30.60 -7.15
N ILE A 138 16.65 31.26 -7.48
CA ILE A 138 17.20 32.35 -6.62
C ILE A 138 16.25 33.57 -6.57
N ASN A 139 15.25 33.64 -7.45
CA ASN A 139 14.30 34.75 -7.53
C ASN A 139 12.83 34.38 -7.27
N GLU A 140 12.50 33.15 -6.87
CA GLU A 140 11.22 32.95 -6.20
C GLU A 140 11.34 33.57 -4.81
N VAL A 141 10.97 34.86 -4.77
CA VAL A 141 10.63 35.56 -3.53
C VAL A 141 9.77 34.60 -2.73
N LYS A 142 10.32 34.09 -1.59
CA LYS A 142 9.47 33.51 -0.56
C LYS A 142 8.42 34.56 -0.29
N ASN A 143 7.24 34.38 -0.87
CA ASN A 143 6.09 35.15 -0.48
C ASN A 143 5.78 34.74 0.97
N ASP A 144 6.45 35.39 1.91
CA ASP A 144 6.07 35.42 3.33
C ASP A 144 4.78 36.26 3.47
N SER A 145 3.89 36.18 2.49
CA SER A 145 2.56 36.77 2.60
C SER A 145 1.78 36.00 3.67
N PRO A 146 1.13 36.69 4.59
CA PRO A 146 0.32 36.03 5.61
C PRO A 146 -0.73 35.16 4.94
N ILE A 147 -1.01 33.99 5.55
CA ILE A 147 -2.01 33.02 5.07
C ILE A 147 -3.32 33.78 4.81
N THR A 148 -3.81 33.69 3.59
CA THR A 148 -5.07 34.33 3.15
C THR A 148 -6.27 33.60 3.78
N SER A 149 -7.37 34.27 3.99
CA SER A 149 -8.63 33.67 4.49
C SER A 149 -9.06 32.48 3.63
N MET A 150 -8.87 32.56 2.30
CA MET A 150 -9.16 31.45 1.37
C MET A 150 -8.27 30.23 1.61
N GLU A 151 -7.01 30.41 2.00
CA GLU A 151 -6.11 29.30 2.34
C GLU A 151 -6.50 28.67 3.68
N LEU A 152 -6.94 29.47 4.64
CA LEU A 152 -7.48 28.97 5.90
C LEU A 152 -8.74 28.13 5.69
N ASP A 153 -9.66 28.60 4.83
CA ASP A 153 -10.87 27.83 4.51
C ASP A 153 -10.53 26.48 3.85
N ARG A 154 -9.54 26.45 2.95
CA ARG A 154 -9.06 25.19 2.35
C ARG A 154 -8.45 24.26 3.38
N ILE A 155 -7.66 24.79 4.31
CA ILE A 155 -7.08 24.00 5.40
C ILE A 155 -8.19 23.44 6.29
N LEU A 156 -9.20 24.23 6.63
CA LEU A 156 -10.33 23.79 7.44
C LEU A 156 -11.10 22.65 6.75
N VAL A 157 -11.38 22.77 5.46
CA VAL A 157 -12.04 21.72 4.67
C VAL A 157 -11.20 20.42 4.71
N ILE A 158 -9.89 20.52 4.50
CA ILE A 158 -8.99 19.34 4.57
C ILE A 158 -9.04 18.70 5.95
N LEU A 159 -9.03 19.48 7.04
CA LEU A 159 -9.10 18.97 8.41
C LEU A 159 -10.43 18.26 8.69
N VAL A 160 -11.56 18.82 8.25
CA VAL A 160 -12.87 18.19 8.41
C VAL A 160 -12.95 16.85 7.67
N PHE A 161 -12.51 16.83 6.40
CA PHE A 161 -12.47 15.58 5.63
C PHE A 161 -11.50 14.57 6.24
N SER A 162 -10.35 15.00 6.74
CA SER A 162 -9.39 14.11 7.42
C SER A 162 -10.00 13.48 8.66
N ALA A 163 -10.72 14.27 9.47
CA ALA A 163 -11.42 13.75 10.64
C ALA A 163 -12.49 12.72 10.25
N ALA A 164 -13.32 13.01 9.23
CA ALA A 164 -14.30 12.05 8.72
C ALA A 164 -13.64 10.75 8.20
N THR A 165 -12.50 10.87 7.53
CA THR A 165 -11.71 9.75 7.01
C THR A 165 -11.21 8.83 8.13
N ILE A 166 -10.83 9.38 9.30
CA ILE A 166 -10.41 8.58 10.45
C ILE A 166 -11.56 7.66 10.89
N PHE A 167 -12.77 8.18 11.05
CA PHE A 167 -13.93 7.38 11.46
C PHE A 167 -14.31 6.34 10.40
N PHE A 168 -14.21 6.70 9.12
CA PHE A 168 -14.45 5.76 8.03
C PHE A 168 -13.50 4.56 8.07
N TRP A 169 -12.20 4.83 8.16
CA TRP A 169 -11.20 3.75 8.20
C TRP A 169 -11.28 2.95 9.49
N TRP A 170 -11.59 3.57 10.60
CA TRP A 170 -11.82 2.86 11.86
C TRP A 170 -12.95 1.84 11.74
N ALA A 171 -14.07 2.23 11.13
CA ALA A 171 -15.19 1.31 10.88
C ALA A 171 -14.81 0.23 9.84
N PHE A 172 -14.11 0.61 8.76
CA PHE A 172 -13.71 -0.30 7.68
C PHE A 172 -12.75 -1.39 8.15
N GLU A 173 -11.75 -1.03 8.95
CA GLU A 173 -10.74 -1.98 9.47
C GLU A 173 -11.30 -2.98 10.48
N GLN A 174 -12.52 -2.78 10.99
CA GLN A 174 -13.22 -3.79 11.81
C GLN A 174 -13.47 -5.11 11.05
N ALA A 175 -13.46 -5.07 9.71
CA ALA A 175 -13.61 -6.28 8.88
C ALA A 175 -12.52 -7.33 9.18
N GLY A 176 -11.26 -6.89 9.38
CA GLY A 176 -10.15 -7.79 9.73
C GLY A 176 -10.03 -8.13 11.23
N GLY A 177 -10.83 -7.52 12.07
CA GLY A 177 -10.79 -7.69 13.52
C GLY A 177 -12.08 -8.22 14.10
N SER A 178 -12.85 -7.35 14.74
CA SER A 178 -14.05 -7.71 15.50
C SER A 178 -15.13 -8.40 14.64
N MET A 179 -15.29 -8.04 13.37
CA MET A 179 -16.27 -8.69 12.48
C MET A 179 -15.88 -10.14 12.15
N THR A 180 -14.57 -10.41 11.98
CA THR A 180 -14.08 -11.77 11.76
C THR A 180 -14.31 -12.63 12.99
N ILE A 181 -14.03 -12.13 14.19
CA ILE A 181 -14.32 -12.81 15.47
C ILE A 181 -15.82 -13.06 15.61
N PHE A 182 -16.64 -12.03 15.37
CA PHE A 182 -18.09 -12.16 15.40
C PHE A 182 -18.62 -13.24 14.43
N ALA A 183 -18.11 -13.24 13.19
CA ALA A 183 -18.47 -14.23 12.19
C ALA A 183 -18.04 -15.65 12.60
N ASN A 184 -16.92 -15.79 13.31
CA ASN A 184 -16.47 -17.08 13.82
C ASN A 184 -17.34 -17.59 14.97
N ASP A 185 -17.70 -16.74 15.92
CA ASP A 185 -18.32 -17.14 17.18
C ASP A 185 -19.85 -17.17 17.11
N TYR A 186 -20.47 -16.33 16.26
CA TYR A 186 -21.92 -16.10 16.25
C TYR A 186 -22.60 -16.44 14.91
N THR A 187 -21.85 -16.86 13.88
CA THR A 187 -22.44 -17.23 12.61
C THR A 187 -22.50 -18.75 12.45
N ASP A 188 -23.70 -19.30 12.18
CA ASP A 188 -23.82 -20.72 11.86
C ASP A 188 -23.21 -20.98 10.47
N ARG A 189 -22.13 -21.76 10.46
CA ARG A 189 -21.38 -22.14 9.25
C ARG A 189 -21.80 -23.50 8.70
N ASN A 190 -22.79 -24.16 9.32
CA ASN A 190 -23.28 -25.43 8.86
C ASN A 190 -24.17 -25.26 7.62
N LEU A 191 -23.56 -25.26 6.46
CA LEU A 191 -24.26 -25.22 5.18
C LEU A 191 -24.61 -26.62 4.73
N THR A 192 -25.88 -26.84 4.45
CA THR A 192 -26.41 -28.11 3.88
C THR A 192 -26.62 -27.95 2.37
N GLY A 193 -26.33 -29.02 1.59
CA GLY A 193 -26.58 -29.04 0.16
C GLY A 193 -25.37 -28.56 -0.70
N GLU A 194 -25.66 -28.11 -1.92
CA GLU A 194 -24.62 -27.68 -2.89
C GLU A 194 -23.78 -26.50 -2.41
N ALA A 195 -24.35 -25.62 -1.61
CA ALA A 195 -23.62 -24.50 -0.99
C ALA A 195 -22.46 -24.98 -0.09
N SER A 196 -22.56 -26.19 0.51
CA SER A 196 -21.48 -26.75 1.32
C SER A 196 -20.24 -27.08 0.51
N LEU A 197 -20.36 -27.37 -0.78
CA LEU A 197 -19.24 -27.66 -1.68
C LEU A 197 -18.41 -26.40 -1.97
N VAL A 198 -19.09 -25.29 -2.23
CA VAL A 198 -18.40 -24.00 -2.48
C VAL A 198 -17.68 -23.52 -1.22
N PHE A 199 -18.28 -23.67 -0.04
CA PHE A 199 -17.66 -23.30 1.23
C PHE A 199 -16.56 -24.24 1.69
N LYS A 200 -16.60 -25.52 1.35
CA LYS A 200 -15.47 -26.43 1.58
C LYS A 200 -14.22 -25.99 0.81
N ILE A 201 -14.39 -25.46 -0.40
CA ILE A 201 -13.26 -24.94 -1.21
C ILE A 201 -12.68 -23.65 -0.61
N VAL A 202 -13.48 -22.85 0.11
CA VAL A 202 -13.06 -21.59 0.73
C VAL A 202 -12.59 -21.77 2.18
N ASN A 203 -12.98 -22.87 2.86
CA ASN A 203 -12.63 -23.16 4.26
C ASN A 203 -11.63 -24.34 4.39
N THR A 204 -11.05 -24.82 3.31
CA THR A 204 -9.84 -25.64 3.30
C THR A 204 -8.69 -24.79 2.95
#